data_92104847b31f3f432d6b17e9e9051b34
#
_entry.id   92104847b31f3f432d6b17e9e9051b34
#
_cell.length_a   1.000
_cell.length_b   1.000
_cell.length_c   1.000
_cell.angle_alpha   90.00
_cell.angle_beta   90.00
_cell.angle_gamma   90.00
#
_symmetry.space_group_name_H-M   'P 1'
#
loop_
_entity.id
_entity.type
_entity.pdbx_description
1 polymer ?
#
loop_
_entity_poly.entity_id
_entity_poly.type
_entity_poly.pdbx_seq_one_letter_code
_entity_poly.pdbx_strand_id
1 'polypeptide(L)'
;MSLLGEAAMVFWHDITDGDDDYKDWHSNEHMSERVGVPGFLRGRRARSLRGEPQYFIMYEVDSVEVLTSRAYLDRLNDPSPWTEQVLSRYRNSNRTLCRLDDSRGLGAGRFLVTCRMAPAEGSSDALRHWLESTFLGECVSVGSIVGAHFLTADEVASHTPTEEKKLRSRPDEIADWVVIVEGYDEDAMQAVMTEELAAEHLERLGA
;
A
#
# COMPACT_ATOMS: atom_id res chain seq x y z
N MET A 1 11.85 -2.04 13.61
CA MET A 1 10.90 -1.49 12.60
C MET A 1 9.81 -2.52 12.38
N SER A 2 8.57 -2.12 12.19
CA SER A 2 7.45 -3.04 11.98
C SER A 2 7.27 -3.44 10.50
N LEU A 3 7.70 -2.61 9.55
CA LEU A 3 7.87 -3.02 8.16
C LEU A 3 9.21 -3.72 7.95
N LEU A 4 9.19 -4.73 7.10
CA LEU A 4 10.36 -5.49 6.67
C LEU A 4 10.91 -4.88 5.37
N GLY A 5 12.23 -4.75 5.25
CA GLY A 5 12.89 -4.21 4.06
C GLY A 5 12.77 -2.69 3.91
N GLU A 6 13.17 -2.18 2.75
CA GLU A 6 13.31 -0.76 2.45
C GLU A 6 12.32 -0.26 1.39
N ALA A 7 11.40 -1.13 0.94
CA ALA A 7 10.40 -0.80 -0.07
C ALA A 7 9.13 -1.64 0.08
N ALA A 8 8.06 -1.17 -0.57
CA ALA A 8 6.81 -1.92 -0.63
C ALA A 8 6.07 -1.68 -1.95
N MET A 9 5.32 -2.68 -2.41
CA MET A 9 4.24 -2.49 -3.35
C MET A 9 2.95 -2.36 -2.57
N VAL A 10 2.21 -1.28 -2.79
CA VAL A 10 0.91 -1.02 -2.19
C VAL A 10 -0.16 -0.96 -3.28
N PHE A 11 -1.32 -1.52 -3.02
CA PHE A 11 -2.34 -1.65 -4.02
C PHE A 11 -3.76 -1.55 -3.43
N TRP A 12 -4.52 -0.58 -3.86
CA TRP A 12 -5.94 -0.43 -3.56
C TRP A 12 -6.75 -0.80 -4.80
N HIS A 13 -7.84 -1.55 -4.61
CA HIS A 13 -8.73 -1.91 -5.71
C HIS A 13 -10.10 -2.36 -5.21
N ASP A 14 -11.06 -2.33 -6.14
CA ASP A 14 -12.36 -2.96 -6.00
C ASP A 14 -12.45 -4.21 -6.88
N ILE A 15 -13.40 -5.07 -6.57
CA ILE A 15 -13.78 -6.25 -7.36
C ILE A 15 -15.25 -6.09 -7.77
N THR A 16 -15.56 -6.29 -9.05
CA THR A 16 -16.95 -6.18 -9.55
C THR A 16 -17.86 -7.29 -9.06
N ASP A 17 -17.33 -8.51 -8.97
CA ASP A 17 -18.05 -9.72 -8.58
C ASP A 17 -17.07 -10.82 -8.16
N GLY A 18 -17.61 -11.95 -7.67
CA GLY A 18 -16.80 -13.12 -7.34
C GLY A 18 -15.84 -12.91 -6.16
N ASP A 19 -16.30 -12.20 -5.12
CA ASP A 19 -15.50 -11.86 -3.93
C ASP A 19 -14.87 -13.09 -3.25
N ASP A 20 -15.57 -14.20 -3.18
CA ASP A 20 -15.05 -15.44 -2.60
C ASP A 20 -13.97 -16.08 -3.50
N ASP A 21 -14.20 -16.16 -4.81
CA ASP A 21 -13.21 -16.62 -5.78
C ASP A 21 -11.94 -15.75 -5.77
N TYR A 22 -12.09 -14.43 -5.66
CA TYR A 22 -10.97 -13.52 -5.47
C TYR A 22 -10.17 -13.82 -4.19
N LYS A 23 -10.85 -14.03 -3.07
CA LYS A 23 -10.18 -14.34 -1.79
C LYS A 23 -9.44 -15.67 -1.86
N ASP A 24 -10.06 -16.67 -2.48
CA ASP A 24 -9.46 -18.00 -2.65
C ASP A 24 -8.24 -17.94 -3.57
N TRP A 25 -8.35 -17.31 -4.74
CA TRP A 25 -7.23 -17.09 -5.64
C TRP A 25 -6.09 -16.35 -4.97
N HIS A 26 -6.39 -15.23 -4.32
CA HIS A 26 -5.36 -14.40 -3.70
C HIS A 26 -4.63 -15.13 -2.57
N SER A 27 -5.35 -15.98 -1.79
CA SER A 27 -4.76 -16.69 -0.66
C SER A 27 -4.00 -17.96 -1.07
N ASN A 28 -4.49 -18.68 -2.09
CA ASN A 28 -3.98 -19.99 -2.44
C ASN A 28 -3.01 -19.98 -3.63
N GLU A 29 -3.05 -18.94 -4.47
CA GLU A 29 -2.16 -18.81 -5.62
C GLU A 29 -1.34 -17.52 -5.55
N HIS A 30 -2.00 -16.35 -5.68
CA HIS A 30 -1.32 -15.09 -5.94
C HIS A 30 -0.36 -14.65 -4.82
N MET A 31 -0.78 -14.76 -3.55
CA MET A 31 0.07 -14.39 -2.42
C MET A 31 1.34 -15.24 -2.36
N SER A 32 1.20 -16.55 -2.54
CA SER A 32 2.34 -17.48 -2.49
C SER A 32 3.30 -17.29 -3.66
N GLU A 33 2.78 -16.99 -4.86
CA GLU A 33 3.60 -16.66 -6.01
C GLU A 33 4.45 -15.41 -5.79
N ARG A 34 3.86 -14.36 -5.21
CA ARG A 34 4.57 -13.09 -4.96
C ARG A 34 5.62 -13.25 -3.87
N VAL A 35 5.24 -13.84 -2.73
CA VAL A 35 6.18 -14.06 -1.62
C VAL A 35 7.27 -15.08 -1.98
N GLY A 36 7.04 -15.93 -2.97
CA GLY A 36 8.04 -16.85 -3.51
C GLY A 36 9.10 -16.18 -4.40
N VAL A 37 8.94 -14.92 -4.78
CA VAL A 37 9.96 -14.17 -5.55
C VAL A 37 11.09 -13.75 -4.62
N PRO A 38 12.37 -13.98 -4.97
CA PRO A 38 13.50 -13.53 -4.16
C PRO A 38 13.44 -12.03 -3.85
N GLY A 39 13.58 -11.68 -2.57
CA GLY A 39 13.50 -10.30 -2.08
C GLY A 39 12.10 -9.86 -1.63
N PHE A 40 11.06 -10.67 -1.85
CA PHE A 40 9.77 -10.46 -1.19
C PHE A 40 9.81 -11.03 0.23
N LEU A 41 9.44 -10.24 1.21
CA LEU A 41 9.59 -10.54 2.64
C LEU A 41 8.27 -10.90 3.30
N ARG A 42 7.20 -10.18 2.97
CA ARG A 42 5.86 -10.39 3.52
C ARG A 42 4.78 -9.85 2.58
N GLY A 43 3.66 -10.57 2.50
CA GLY A 43 2.45 -10.11 1.83
C GLY A 43 1.29 -10.01 2.80
N ARG A 44 0.46 -8.97 2.67
CA ARG A 44 -0.74 -8.76 3.48
C ARG A 44 -1.89 -8.28 2.61
N ARG A 45 -3.11 -8.74 2.92
CA ARG A 45 -4.34 -8.24 2.34
C ARG A 45 -5.28 -7.79 3.46
N ALA A 46 -5.82 -6.60 3.32
CA ALA A 46 -6.86 -6.08 4.18
C ALA A 46 -8.13 -5.80 3.38
N ARG A 47 -9.27 -5.78 4.08
CA ARG A 47 -10.55 -5.35 3.54
C ARG A 47 -10.98 -4.08 4.24
N SER A 48 -11.49 -3.12 3.46
CA SER A 48 -12.02 -1.89 4.01
C SER A 48 -13.21 -2.18 4.94
N LEU A 49 -13.18 -1.59 6.10
CA LEU A 49 -14.31 -1.53 7.03
C LEU A 49 -15.18 -0.29 6.73
N ARG A 50 -14.56 0.76 6.18
CA ARG A 50 -15.18 2.05 5.89
C ARG A 50 -14.49 2.66 4.67
N GLY A 51 -15.28 3.12 3.72
CA GLY A 51 -14.77 3.76 2.50
C GLY A 51 -14.36 2.79 1.39
N GLU A 52 -13.80 3.35 0.36
CA GLU A 52 -13.37 2.70 -0.88
C GLU A 52 -11.92 3.08 -1.20
N PRO A 53 -11.18 2.25 -1.94
CA PRO A 53 -11.53 0.94 -2.49
C PRO A 53 -11.71 -0.16 -1.44
N GLN A 54 -12.36 -1.27 -1.85
CA GLN A 54 -12.76 -2.39 -1.00
C GLN A 54 -11.57 -3.16 -0.41
N TYR A 55 -10.48 -3.27 -1.16
CA TYR A 55 -9.29 -4.03 -0.77
C TYR A 55 -8.03 -3.19 -0.76
N PHE A 56 -7.15 -3.52 0.18
CA PHE A 56 -5.77 -3.06 0.24
C PHE A 56 -4.82 -4.26 0.30
N ILE A 57 -3.80 -4.25 -0.53
CA ILE A 57 -2.73 -5.25 -0.54
C ILE A 57 -1.40 -4.52 -0.32
N MET A 58 -0.52 -5.13 0.46
CA MET A 58 0.86 -4.69 0.60
C MET A 58 1.81 -5.87 0.51
N TYR A 59 2.86 -5.73 -0.31
CA TYR A 59 4.02 -6.60 -0.31
C TYR A 59 5.24 -5.81 0.11
N GLU A 60 5.87 -6.25 1.16
CA GLU A 60 7.11 -5.68 1.67
C GLU A 60 8.29 -6.40 1.02
N VAL A 61 9.28 -5.66 0.58
CA VAL A 61 10.42 -6.17 -0.17
C VAL A 61 11.73 -5.59 0.33
N ASP A 62 12.86 -6.28 0.07
CA ASP A 62 14.18 -5.84 0.47
C ASP A 62 14.49 -4.43 -0.03
N SER A 63 14.23 -4.17 -1.32
CA SER A 63 14.43 -2.86 -1.95
C SER A 63 13.49 -2.67 -3.14
N VAL A 64 13.39 -1.44 -3.67
CA VAL A 64 12.53 -1.15 -4.82
C VAL A 64 12.98 -1.87 -6.10
N GLU A 65 14.26 -2.19 -6.24
CA GLU A 65 14.84 -2.91 -7.37
C GLU A 65 14.28 -4.35 -7.47
N VAL A 66 13.86 -4.95 -6.35
CA VAL A 66 13.15 -6.24 -6.34
C VAL A 66 11.87 -6.17 -7.17
N LEU A 67 11.15 -5.04 -7.09
CA LEU A 67 9.88 -4.80 -7.79
C LEU A 67 10.04 -4.56 -9.30
N THR A 68 11.26 -4.43 -9.79
CA THR A 68 11.61 -4.37 -11.22
C THR A 68 12.55 -5.49 -11.62
N SER A 69 12.84 -6.42 -10.72
CA SER A 69 13.72 -7.56 -11.00
C SER A 69 13.14 -8.47 -12.08
N ARG A 70 14.03 -9.15 -12.81
CA ARG A 70 13.62 -10.12 -13.82
C ARG A 70 12.71 -11.21 -13.21
N ALA A 71 13.06 -11.72 -12.04
CA ALA A 71 12.28 -12.77 -11.38
C ALA A 71 10.84 -12.33 -11.10
N TYR A 72 10.63 -11.07 -10.70
CA TYR A 72 9.29 -10.52 -10.48
C TYR A 72 8.57 -10.23 -11.80
N LEU A 73 9.26 -9.61 -12.76
CA LEU A 73 8.67 -9.30 -14.08
C LEU A 73 8.28 -10.55 -14.86
N ASP A 74 9.04 -11.64 -14.76
CA ASP A 74 8.71 -12.92 -15.37
C ASP A 74 7.35 -13.44 -14.82
N ARG A 75 7.06 -13.25 -13.52
CA ARG A 75 5.75 -13.61 -12.92
C ARG A 75 4.61 -12.73 -13.41
N LEU A 76 4.85 -11.41 -13.51
CA LEU A 76 3.84 -10.46 -13.97
C LEU A 76 3.51 -10.60 -15.47
N ASN A 77 4.40 -11.21 -16.25
CA ASN A 77 4.27 -11.37 -17.69
C ASN A 77 3.83 -12.78 -18.13
N ASP A 78 3.67 -13.70 -17.18
CA ASP A 78 3.16 -15.06 -17.41
C ASP A 78 2.03 -15.37 -16.41
N PRO A 79 0.89 -14.63 -16.47
CA PRO A 79 -0.22 -14.83 -15.57
C PRO A 79 -0.90 -16.19 -15.81
N SER A 80 -1.30 -16.85 -14.73
CA SER A 80 -2.10 -18.08 -14.82
C SER A 80 -3.51 -17.78 -15.38
N PRO A 81 -4.23 -18.78 -15.91
CA PRO A 81 -5.63 -18.61 -16.32
C PRO A 81 -6.53 -18.09 -15.18
N TRP A 82 -6.27 -18.47 -13.93
CA TRP A 82 -7.03 -17.97 -12.78
C TRP A 82 -6.71 -16.50 -12.52
N THR A 83 -5.43 -16.11 -12.57
CA THR A 83 -4.99 -14.71 -12.49
C THR A 83 -5.63 -13.85 -13.58
N GLU A 84 -5.66 -14.31 -14.84
CA GLU A 84 -6.31 -13.59 -15.96
C GLU A 84 -7.80 -13.34 -15.67
N GLN A 85 -8.51 -14.37 -15.22
CA GLN A 85 -9.92 -14.28 -14.88
C GLN A 85 -10.17 -13.27 -13.75
N VAL A 86 -9.39 -13.33 -12.67
CA VAL A 86 -9.60 -12.47 -11.50
C VAL A 86 -9.22 -11.02 -11.79
N LEU A 87 -8.07 -10.77 -12.42
CA LEU A 87 -7.61 -9.41 -12.71
C LEU A 87 -8.53 -8.65 -13.67
N SER A 88 -9.28 -9.33 -14.53
CA SER A 88 -10.28 -8.71 -15.43
C SER A 88 -11.42 -8.03 -14.66
N ARG A 89 -11.65 -8.43 -13.41
CA ARG A 89 -12.70 -7.92 -12.52
C ARG A 89 -12.25 -6.74 -11.65
N TYR A 90 -10.95 -6.38 -11.69
CA TYR A 90 -10.41 -5.27 -10.90
C TYR A 90 -10.94 -3.93 -11.41
N ARG A 91 -11.28 -3.05 -10.46
CA ARG A 91 -11.72 -1.67 -10.69
C ARG A 91 -11.04 -0.73 -9.70
N ASN A 92 -11.01 0.56 -10.03
CA ASN A 92 -10.48 1.61 -9.17
C ASN A 92 -9.08 1.28 -8.64
N SER A 93 -8.24 0.74 -9.55
CA SER A 93 -6.90 0.25 -9.21
C SER A 93 -5.93 1.41 -9.01
N ASN A 94 -5.37 1.51 -7.81
CA ASN A 94 -4.19 2.34 -7.55
C ASN A 94 -3.07 1.41 -7.07
N ARG A 95 -2.03 1.26 -7.89
CA ARG A 95 -0.90 0.38 -7.63
C ARG A 95 0.39 1.16 -7.65
N THR A 96 1.00 1.32 -6.51
CA THR A 96 2.21 2.13 -6.34
C THR A 96 3.36 1.28 -5.82
N LEU A 97 4.51 1.39 -6.46
CA LEU A 97 5.78 0.85 -5.99
C LEU A 97 6.48 1.96 -5.21
N CYS A 98 6.77 1.70 -3.93
CA CYS A 98 7.20 2.73 -3.00
C CYS A 98 8.56 2.41 -2.41
N ARG A 99 9.35 3.47 -2.13
CA ARG A 99 10.46 3.46 -1.18
C ARG A 99 9.91 3.74 0.21
N LEU A 100 10.49 3.13 1.22
CA LEU A 100 10.19 3.42 2.62
C LEU A 100 11.08 4.57 3.08
N ASP A 101 10.48 5.74 3.36
CA ASP A 101 11.22 6.92 3.82
C ASP A 101 11.42 6.89 5.34
N ASP A 102 10.36 6.62 6.11
CA ASP A 102 10.45 6.46 7.57
C ASP A 102 9.44 5.41 8.08
N SER A 103 9.83 4.73 9.15
CA SER A 103 9.03 3.68 9.77
C SER A 103 9.23 3.66 11.27
N ARG A 104 8.16 3.83 12.02
CA ARG A 104 8.13 3.82 13.48
C ARG A 104 7.33 2.62 13.99
N GLY A 105 7.61 2.22 15.24
CA GLY A 105 6.96 1.10 15.90
C GLY A 105 7.65 -0.25 15.66
N LEU A 106 7.12 -1.31 16.28
CA LEU A 106 7.74 -2.64 16.34
C LEU A 106 6.78 -3.78 15.97
N GLY A 107 5.49 -3.49 15.79
CA GLY A 107 4.46 -4.49 15.56
C GLY A 107 3.76 -4.35 14.21
N ALA A 108 3.01 -5.39 13.83
CA ALA A 108 2.03 -5.36 12.75
C ALA A 108 0.63 -5.36 13.36
N GLY A 109 -0.18 -4.36 13.05
CA GLY A 109 -1.52 -4.19 13.61
C GLY A 109 -2.57 -5.02 12.88
N ARG A 110 -3.72 -5.22 13.56
CA ARG A 110 -4.90 -5.84 12.98
C ARG A 110 -5.67 -4.86 12.08
N PHE A 111 -5.72 -3.59 12.48
CA PHE A 111 -6.35 -2.51 11.73
C PHE A 111 -5.28 -1.67 11.03
N LEU A 112 -5.65 -1.18 9.86
CA LEU A 112 -4.81 -0.32 9.03
C LEU A 112 -5.62 0.94 8.67
N VAL A 113 -4.99 2.10 8.82
CA VAL A 113 -5.39 3.33 8.13
C VAL A 113 -4.37 3.57 7.04
N THR A 114 -4.83 3.81 5.82
CA THR A 114 -3.97 4.16 4.69
C THR A 114 -4.41 5.51 4.14
N CYS A 115 -3.47 6.41 3.92
CA CYS A 115 -3.71 7.70 3.32
C CYS A 115 -2.81 7.87 2.10
N ARG A 116 -3.41 8.23 0.96
CA ARG A 116 -2.72 8.63 -0.27
C ARG A 116 -2.78 10.14 -0.35
N MET A 117 -1.65 10.77 -0.59
CA MET A 117 -1.56 12.24 -0.68
C MET A 117 -0.57 12.66 -1.75
N ALA A 118 -0.70 13.89 -2.21
CA ALA A 118 0.23 14.55 -3.11
C ALA A 118 0.60 15.91 -2.49
N PRO A 119 1.88 16.23 -2.27
CA PRO A 119 2.26 17.53 -1.76
C PRO A 119 1.91 18.63 -2.75
N ALA A 120 1.32 19.72 -2.28
CA ALA A 120 1.09 20.89 -3.09
C ALA A 120 2.42 21.53 -3.52
N GLU A 121 2.40 22.32 -4.59
CA GLU A 121 3.61 22.96 -5.10
C GLU A 121 4.30 23.81 -4.02
N GLY A 122 5.55 23.52 -3.75
CA GLY A 122 6.37 24.19 -2.73
C GLY A 122 6.16 23.72 -1.28
N SER A 123 5.27 22.76 -1.02
CA SER A 123 4.95 22.27 0.34
C SER A 123 5.65 20.96 0.72
N SER A 124 6.31 20.29 -0.22
CA SER A 124 6.89 18.96 -0.01
C SER A 124 7.81 18.87 1.21
N ASP A 125 8.73 19.83 1.39
CA ASP A 125 9.69 19.81 2.50
C ASP A 125 9.00 19.99 3.86
N ALA A 126 8.01 20.88 3.93
CA ALA A 126 7.28 21.15 5.17
C ALA A 126 6.40 19.96 5.57
N LEU A 127 5.69 19.38 4.60
CA LEU A 127 4.85 18.21 4.82
C LEU A 127 5.69 16.99 5.21
N ARG A 128 6.81 16.74 4.52
CA ARG A 128 7.76 15.69 4.88
C ARG A 128 8.29 15.87 6.30
N HIS A 129 8.72 17.07 6.64
CA HIS A 129 9.22 17.38 7.97
C HIS A 129 8.16 17.10 9.05
N TRP A 130 6.90 17.47 8.82
CA TRP A 130 5.81 17.17 9.75
C TRP A 130 5.59 15.66 9.90
N LEU A 131 5.55 14.92 8.80
CA LEU A 131 5.39 13.46 8.82
C LEU A 131 6.50 12.79 9.65
N GLU A 132 7.77 13.05 9.33
CA GLU A 132 8.92 12.36 9.92
C GLU A 132 9.23 12.81 11.35
N SER A 133 9.08 14.11 11.65
CA SER A 133 9.49 14.68 12.93
C SER A 133 8.38 14.74 13.99
N THR A 134 7.12 14.67 13.58
CA THR A 134 5.97 14.86 14.46
C THR A 134 5.00 13.68 14.35
N PHE A 135 4.30 13.55 13.24
CA PHE A 135 3.16 12.66 13.09
C PHE A 135 3.48 11.18 13.36
N LEU A 136 4.52 10.62 12.72
CA LEU A 136 4.84 9.19 12.90
C LEU A 136 5.23 8.85 14.35
N GLY A 137 5.94 9.77 15.02
CA GLY A 137 6.33 9.62 16.42
C GLY A 137 5.15 9.71 17.39
N GLU A 138 4.26 10.68 17.16
CA GLU A 138 3.03 10.86 17.95
C GLU A 138 2.09 9.66 17.79
N CYS A 139 1.87 9.17 16.57
CA CYS A 139 1.07 7.99 16.33
C CYS A 139 1.50 6.80 17.20
N VAL A 140 2.77 6.43 17.17
CA VAL A 140 3.24 5.25 17.94
C VAL A 140 3.39 5.51 19.44
N SER A 141 3.19 6.74 19.91
CA SER A 141 3.08 7.04 21.34
C SER A 141 1.72 6.64 21.93
N VAL A 142 0.71 6.46 21.09
CA VAL A 142 -0.60 5.92 21.49
C VAL A 142 -0.46 4.41 21.65
N GLY A 143 -0.71 3.91 22.85
CA GLY A 143 -0.39 2.53 23.24
C GLY A 143 -1.05 1.40 22.43
N SER A 144 -2.09 1.69 21.65
CA SER A 144 -2.75 0.74 20.76
C SER A 144 -2.25 0.81 19.31
N ILE A 145 -1.45 1.83 18.94
CA ILE A 145 -0.83 1.98 17.62
C ILE A 145 0.57 1.37 17.69
N VAL A 146 0.86 0.44 16.80
CA VAL A 146 2.07 -0.38 16.83
C VAL A 146 3.00 -0.14 15.65
N GLY A 147 2.54 0.58 14.64
CA GLY A 147 3.34 0.96 13.49
C GLY A 147 2.78 2.21 12.80
N ALA A 148 3.67 3.07 12.30
CA ALA A 148 3.36 4.20 11.45
C ALA A 148 4.48 4.37 10.43
N HIS A 149 4.12 4.50 9.15
CA HIS A 149 5.05 4.42 8.03
C HIS A 149 4.76 5.49 7.00
N PHE A 150 5.83 6.08 6.47
CA PHE A 150 5.78 7.01 5.37
C PHE A 150 6.57 6.44 4.18
N LEU A 151 5.91 6.41 3.01
CA LEU A 151 6.46 5.88 1.79
C LEU A 151 6.25 6.88 0.65
N THR A 152 7.21 6.93 -0.27
CA THR A 152 7.11 7.73 -1.49
C THR A 152 7.14 6.84 -2.73
N ALA A 153 6.42 7.24 -3.77
CA ALA A 153 6.38 6.50 -5.02
C ALA A 153 7.75 6.49 -5.73
N ASP A 154 8.14 5.34 -6.23
CA ASP A 154 9.07 5.25 -7.34
C ASP A 154 8.27 5.25 -8.64
N GLU A 155 8.13 6.44 -9.25
CA GLU A 155 7.32 6.63 -10.45
C GLU A 155 7.79 5.77 -11.62
N VAL A 156 9.12 5.69 -11.83
CA VAL A 156 9.71 4.92 -12.94
C VAL A 156 9.37 3.45 -12.79
N ALA A 157 9.58 2.89 -11.61
CA ALA A 157 9.23 1.51 -11.32
C ALA A 157 7.72 1.28 -11.43
N SER A 158 6.90 2.21 -10.92
CA SER A 158 5.44 2.12 -10.95
C SER A 158 4.87 2.15 -12.37
N HIS A 159 5.52 2.80 -13.33
CA HIS A 159 5.08 2.84 -14.73
C HIS A 159 5.56 1.64 -15.56
N THR A 160 6.38 0.73 -15.02
CA THR A 160 6.85 -0.46 -15.77
C THR A 160 5.65 -1.24 -16.35
N PRO A 161 5.60 -1.45 -17.68
CA PRO A 161 4.51 -2.16 -18.33
C PRO A 161 4.61 -3.67 -18.04
N THR A 162 3.47 -4.33 -17.81
CA THR A 162 3.40 -5.79 -17.61
C THR A 162 2.11 -6.35 -18.21
N GLU A 163 2.06 -7.66 -18.49
CA GLU A 163 0.86 -8.31 -19.00
C GLU A 163 -0.29 -8.23 -17.97
N GLU A 164 -0.03 -8.44 -16.68
CA GLU A 164 -1.05 -8.29 -15.64
C GLU A 164 -1.70 -6.90 -15.61
N LYS A 165 -0.95 -5.83 -15.90
CA LYS A 165 -1.52 -4.48 -15.98
C LYS A 165 -2.51 -4.34 -17.14
N LYS A 166 -2.27 -5.03 -18.26
CA LYS A 166 -3.16 -5.01 -19.43
C LYS A 166 -4.49 -5.71 -19.19
N LEU A 167 -4.55 -6.66 -18.23
CA LEU A 167 -5.77 -7.39 -17.89
C LEU A 167 -6.78 -6.53 -17.13
N ARG A 168 -6.33 -5.44 -16.50
CA ARG A 168 -7.22 -4.52 -15.78
C ARG A 168 -7.96 -3.61 -16.77
N SER A 169 -9.18 -3.25 -16.42
CA SER A 169 -10.07 -2.46 -17.30
C SER A 169 -9.59 -1.04 -17.58
N ARG A 170 -8.72 -0.50 -16.75
CA ARG A 170 -8.12 0.84 -16.87
C ARG A 170 -6.68 0.80 -16.37
N PRO A 171 -5.83 1.75 -16.80
CA PRO A 171 -4.51 1.93 -16.21
C PRO A 171 -4.61 2.13 -14.69
N ASP A 172 -3.63 1.60 -13.96
CA ASP A 172 -3.53 1.84 -12.52
C ASP A 172 -3.21 3.33 -12.26
N GLU A 173 -3.88 3.90 -11.26
CA GLU A 173 -3.43 5.15 -10.66
C GLU A 173 -2.20 4.91 -9.80
N ILE A 174 -1.42 5.96 -9.57
CA ILE A 174 -0.24 5.94 -8.71
C ILE A 174 -0.42 7.04 -7.67
N ALA A 175 -0.16 6.74 -6.41
CA ALA A 175 -0.12 7.72 -5.34
C ALA A 175 1.30 8.29 -5.23
N ASP A 176 1.45 9.61 -5.05
CA ASP A 176 2.77 10.22 -4.88
C ASP A 176 3.39 9.82 -3.54
N TRP A 177 2.62 10.01 -2.46
CA TRP A 177 2.99 9.69 -1.09
C TRP A 177 1.93 8.81 -0.42
N VAL A 178 2.39 7.92 0.44
CA VAL A 178 1.54 6.99 1.18
C VAL A 178 1.92 7.00 2.65
N VAL A 179 0.91 7.16 3.49
CA VAL A 179 1.03 6.94 4.94
C VAL A 179 0.24 5.71 5.32
N ILE A 180 0.83 4.84 6.14
CA ILE A 180 0.18 3.66 6.69
C ILE A 180 0.33 3.69 8.21
N VAL A 181 -0.77 3.60 8.93
CA VAL A 181 -0.78 3.45 10.40
C VAL A 181 -1.39 2.12 10.75
N GLU A 182 -0.81 1.42 11.70
CA GLU A 182 -1.22 0.08 12.13
C GLU A 182 -1.51 0.04 13.64
N GLY A 183 -2.61 -0.59 14.02
CA GLY A 183 -3.00 -0.68 15.43
C GLY A 183 -3.93 -1.84 15.74
N TYR A 184 -4.27 -1.99 17.01
CA TYR A 184 -5.17 -3.03 17.51
C TYR A 184 -6.52 -2.49 17.99
N ASP A 185 -6.64 -1.19 18.21
CA ASP A 185 -7.85 -0.53 18.69
C ASP A 185 -8.53 0.24 17.56
N GLU A 186 -9.80 -0.08 17.30
CA GLU A 186 -10.52 0.51 16.17
C GLU A 186 -10.81 2.01 16.40
N ASP A 187 -11.10 2.41 17.64
CA ASP A 187 -11.43 3.81 17.97
C ASP A 187 -10.18 4.70 17.83
N ALA A 188 -9.01 4.21 18.30
CA ALA A 188 -7.75 4.93 18.11
C ALA A 188 -7.40 5.08 16.62
N MET A 189 -7.60 4.03 15.81
CA MET A 189 -7.38 4.09 14.37
C MET A 189 -8.38 5.02 13.67
N GLN A 190 -9.62 5.09 14.16
CA GLN A 190 -10.61 6.04 13.66
C GLN A 190 -10.21 7.49 13.97
N ALA A 191 -9.70 7.77 15.18
CA ALA A 191 -9.21 9.09 15.54
C ALA A 191 -8.07 9.55 14.61
N VAL A 192 -7.07 8.69 14.36
CA VAL A 192 -6.01 8.98 13.37
C VAL A 192 -6.58 9.38 12.01
N MET A 193 -7.57 8.64 11.53
CA MET A 193 -8.17 8.89 10.23
C MET A 193 -8.97 10.21 10.19
N THR A 194 -9.71 10.53 11.26
CA THR A 194 -10.66 11.66 11.25
C THR A 194 -10.08 12.96 11.80
N GLU A 195 -8.97 12.91 12.51
CA GLU A 195 -8.32 14.07 13.12
C GLU A 195 -6.99 14.37 12.44
N GLU A 196 -6.03 13.44 12.50
CA GLU A 196 -4.66 13.67 12.02
C GLU A 196 -4.54 13.59 10.49
N LEU A 197 -5.21 12.61 9.86
CA LEU A 197 -5.22 12.40 8.42
C LEU A 197 -6.51 12.90 7.73
N ALA A 198 -7.28 13.73 8.42
CA ALA A 198 -8.44 14.39 7.82
C ALA A 198 -8.02 15.30 6.66
N ALA A 199 -8.77 15.29 5.56
CA ALA A 199 -8.43 16.07 4.36
C ALA A 199 -8.22 17.56 4.67
N GLU A 200 -9.12 18.17 5.46
CA GLU A 200 -8.98 19.58 5.88
C GLU A 200 -7.71 19.88 6.68
N HIS A 201 -7.22 18.90 7.45
CA HIS A 201 -5.96 19.04 8.19
C HIS A 201 -4.77 18.95 7.23
N LEU A 202 -4.77 17.95 6.35
CA LEU A 202 -3.71 17.73 5.37
C LEU A 202 -3.61 18.89 4.36
N GLU A 203 -4.74 19.42 3.88
CA GLU A 203 -4.77 20.62 3.01
C GLU A 203 -4.08 21.83 3.66
N ARG A 204 -4.29 22.05 4.98
CA ARG A 204 -3.60 23.12 5.72
C ARG A 204 -2.10 22.91 5.84
N LEU A 205 -1.65 21.66 5.79
CA LEU A 205 -0.23 21.26 5.82
C LEU A 205 0.39 21.23 4.40
N GLY A 206 -0.44 21.39 3.36
CA GLY A 206 0.02 21.42 1.99
C GLY A 206 0.01 20.06 1.28
N ALA A 207 -0.94 19.17 1.61
CA ALA A 207 -1.18 17.92 0.88
C ALA A 207 -2.43 18.02 0.03
#